data_fa591775737a071e3a7b02f9e0e042f6
#
_entry.id   fa591775737a071e3a7b02f9e0e042f6
#
_cell.length_a   1.000
_cell.length_b   1.000
_cell.length_c   1.000
_cell.angle_alpha   90.00
_cell.angle_beta   90.00
_cell.angle_gamma   90.00
#
_symmetry.space_group_name_H-M   'P 1'
#
loop_
_entity.id
_entity.type
_entity.pdbx_description
1 polymer ?
#
loop_
_entity_poly.entity_id
_entity_poly.type
_entity_poly.pdbx_seq_one_letter_code
_entity_poly.pdbx_strand_id
1 'polypeptide(L)'
;MPAFEAAVHLGADMVELDLRRTRDGVIVVLHDPTLLRLWGIDRTVGDLDLAQIREIGEGDVRVPTLREVLDQFTIPLMVDFTGDEVVEGALDAVREADATDRSLFVSGHVGALRALRALSPEARIGLTWIERRSPPPSLLCELGAEFWNPYFRLATSARVAAVHDLGIKVSTWTVDEPRHMARVAKAGVDAIVSNRIAQLRRFLSPPESARR
;
A
#
# COMPACT_ATOMS: atom_id res chain seq x y z
N MET A 1 7.89 7.19 10.99
CA MET A 1 8.67 7.94 10.02
C MET A 1 9.97 7.24 9.59
N PRO A 2 10.81 6.64 10.46
CA PRO A 2 12.09 6.04 10.07
C PRO A 2 12.03 4.97 8.98
N ALA A 3 10.94 4.18 8.93
CA ALA A 3 10.77 3.17 7.88
C ALA A 3 10.63 3.78 6.48
N PHE A 4 9.90 4.89 6.35
CA PHE A 4 9.73 5.60 5.08
C PHE A 4 11.03 6.29 4.65
N GLU A 5 11.75 6.92 5.59
CA GLU A 5 13.07 7.50 5.33
C GLU A 5 14.05 6.45 4.82
N ALA A 6 14.08 5.28 5.47
CA ALA A 6 14.91 4.16 5.04
C ALA A 6 14.52 3.65 3.64
N ALA A 7 13.22 3.53 3.34
CA ALA A 7 12.74 3.09 2.02
C ALA A 7 13.15 4.08 0.93
N VAL A 8 12.98 5.39 1.15
CA VAL A 8 13.39 6.46 0.24
C VAL A 8 14.91 6.43 0.03
N HIS A 9 15.68 6.36 1.12
CA HIS A 9 17.15 6.31 1.05
C HIS A 9 17.65 5.09 0.27
N LEU A 10 16.98 3.96 0.39
CA LEU A 10 17.29 2.72 -0.31
C LEU A 10 16.78 2.69 -1.77
N GLY A 11 16.14 3.77 -2.22
CA GLY A 11 15.72 3.96 -3.60
C GLY A 11 14.41 3.24 -3.96
N ALA A 12 13.46 3.14 -3.02
CA ALA A 12 12.11 2.74 -3.36
C ALA A 12 11.48 3.74 -4.35
N ASP A 13 10.69 3.25 -5.30
CA ASP A 13 9.98 4.10 -6.26
C ASP A 13 8.62 4.58 -5.70
N MET A 14 8.11 3.89 -4.68
CA MET A 14 6.86 4.14 -3.98
C MET A 14 6.96 3.56 -2.57
N VAL A 15 6.28 4.13 -1.59
CA VAL A 15 6.13 3.55 -0.25
C VAL A 15 4.68 3.14 -0.01
N GLU A 16 4.51 2.01 0.68
CA GLU A 16 3.19 1.50 1.04
C GLU A 16 2.92 1.78 2.51
N LEU A 17 1.66 2.07 2.84
CA LEU A 17 1.20 2.35 4.19
C LEU A 17 -0.25 1.92 4.40
N ASP A 18 -0.52 1.40 5.60
CA ASP A 18 -1.85 0.99 6.04
C ASP A 18 -2.49 2.09 6.89
N LEU A 19 -3.78 2.32 6.68
CA LEU A 19 -4.53 3.34 7.40
C LEU A 19 -5.39 2.76 8.52
N ARG A 20 -5.45 3.49 9.63
CA ARG A 20 -6.40 3.30 10.72
C ARG A 20 -7.06 4.62 11.07
N ARG A 21 -8.26 4.53 11.64
CA ARG A 21 -8.99 5.69 12.13
C ARG A 21 -9.01 5.66 13.66
N THR A 22 -8.65 6.78 14.28
CA THR A 22 -8.77 6.98 15.72
C THR A 22 -10.23 7.20 16.12
N ARG A 23 -10.53 7.13 17.44
CA ARG A 23 -11.87 7.40 17.97
C ARG A 23 -12.36 8.80 17.62
N ASP A 24 -11.50 9.80 17.66
CA ASP A 24 -11.76 11.19 17.30
C ASP A 24 -11.68 11.49 15.79
N GLY A 25 -11.57 10.42 14.96
CA GLY A 25 -11.70 10.50 13.50
C GLY A 25 -10.42 10.83 12.74
N VAL A 26 -9.26 10.92 13.40
CA VAL A 26 -7.99 11.22 12.72
C VAL A 26 -7.48 9.96 12.00
N ILE A 27 -6.98 10.12 10.77
CA ILE A 27 -6.35 9.03 10.02
C ILE A 27 -4.87 8.93 10.39
N VAL A 28 -4.50 7.77 10.89
CA VAL A 28 -3.13 7.42 11.31
C VAL A 28 -2.59 6.27 10.48
N VAL A 29 -1.26 6.16 10.44
CA VAL A 29 -0.57 5.13 9.66
C VAL A 29 -0.06 4.03 10.58
N LEU A 30 -0.72 2.88 10.53
CA LEU A 30 -0.38 1.68 11.30
C LEU A 30 -0.98 0.44 10.66
N HIS A 31 -0.14 -0.59 10.44
CA HIS A 31 -0.59 -1.87 9.91
C HIS A 31 -1.56 -2.59 10.85
N ASP A 32 -1.18 -2.74 12.13
CA ASP A 32 -1.95 -3.52 13.08
C ASP A 32 -3.19 -2.74 13.60
N PRO A 33 -4.30 -3.41 13.88
CA PRO A 33 -5.46 -2.75 14.48
C PRO A 33 -5.21 -2.36 15.95
N THR A 34 -4.20 -2.94 16.59
CA THR A 34 -3.84 -2.70 18.00
C THR A 34 -2.39 -2.23 18.15
N LEU A 35 -2.08 -1.68 19.29
CA LEU A 35 -0.73 -1.22 19.65
C LEU A 35 0.13 -2.33 20.30
N LEU A 36 -0.41 -3.57 20.37
CA LEU A 36 0.20 -4.67 21.12
C LEU A 36 1.58 -5.06 20.58
N ARG A 37 1.70 -5.29 19.28
CA ARG A 37 2.95 -5.80 18.69
C ARG A 37 4.14 -4.85 18.82
N LEU A 38 3.90 -3.54 18.69
CA LEU A 38 4.96 -2.54 18.65
C LEU A 38 5.24 -1.91 20.02
N TRP A 39 4.22 -1.77 20.87
CA TRP A 39 4.32 -1.06 22.15
C TRP A 39 3.88 -1.88 23.35
N GLY A 40 3.45 -3.14 23.20
CA GLY A 40 3.00 -3.99 24.29
C GLY A 40 1.65 -3.57 24.89
N ILE A 41 0.91 -2.68 24.24
CA ILE A 41 -0.35 -2.11 24.72
C ILE A 41 -1.52 -2.78 24.01
N ASP A 42 -2.32 -3.56 24.75
CA ASP A 42 -3.50 -4.24 24.20
C ASP A 42 -4.70 -3.27 24.13
N ARG A 43 -4.60 -2.30 23.23
CA ARG A 43 -5.63 -1.30 22.91
C ARG A 43 -5.77 -1.17 21.40
N THR A 44 -7.01 -1.09 20.95
CA THR A 44 -7.34 -0.83 19.53
C THR A 44 -7.14 0.65 19.21
N VAL A 45 -6.60 0.95 18.05
CA VAL A 45 -6.42 2.34 17.58
C VAL A 45 -7.76 3.09 17.56
N GLY A 46 -8.85 2.43 17.13
CA GLY A 46 -10.19 3.02 17.10
C GLY A 46 -10.81 3.35 18.46
N ASP A 47 -10.22 2.84 19.56
CA ASP A 47 -10.66 3.13 20.94
C ASP A 47 -9.91 4.30 21.57
N LEU A 48 -8.95 4.90 20.86
CA LEU A 48 -8.08 5.95 21.34
C LEU A 48 -8.23 7.22 20.52
N ASP A 49 -8.20 8.36 21.19
CA ASP A 49 -8.05 9.66 20.54
C ASP A 49 -6.59 9.86 20.13
N LEU A 50 -6.35 10.72 19.14
CA LEU A 50 -4.99 11.05 18.70
C LEU A 50 -4.10 11.50 19.86
N ALA A 51 -4.62 12.30 20.79
CA ALA A 51 -3.87 12.76 21.97
C ALA A 51 -3.32 11.59 22.80
N GLN A 52 -4.14 10.55 23.01
CA GLN A 52 -3.73 9.34 23.74
C GLN A 52 -2.69 8.52 22.94
N ILE A 53 -2.82 8.45 21.62
CA ILE A 53 -1.84 7.78 20.75
C ILE A 53 -0.50 8.52 20.76
N ARG A 54 -0.52 9.85 20.87
CA ARG A 54 0.69 10.69 20.93
C ARG A 54 1.52 10.49 22.22
N GLU A 55 0.91 10.01 23.29
CA GLU A 55 1.59 9.65 24.53
C GLU A 55 2.34 8.30 24.42
N ILE A 56 2.11 7.56 23.33
CA ILE A 56 2.68 6.24 23.08
C ILE A 56 3.84 6.37 22.09
N GLY A 57 4.97 5.78 22.47
CA GLY A 57 6.21 5.86 21.71
C GLY A 57 7.14 6.96 22.19
N GLU A 58 8.37 6.94 21.72
CA GLU A 58 9.43 7.90 22.07
C GLU A 58 10.06 8.47 20.80
N GLY A 59 10.31 9.78 20.79
CA GLY A 59 10.96 10.47 19.69
C GLY A 59 10.25 10.23 18.34
N ASP A 60 10.99 9.72 17.36
CA ASP A 60 10.49 9.45 16.01
C ASP A 60 9.80 8.09 15.87
N VAL A 61 9.82 7.25 16.91
CA VAL A 61 9.17 5.92 16.94
C VAL A 61 7.78 6.05 17.54
N ARG A 62 6.89 6.69 16.80
CA ARG A 62 5.49 6.90 17.17
C ARG A 62 4.58 6.64 15.96
N VAL A 63 3.29 6.50 16.22
CA VAL A 63 2.27 6.39 15.16
C VAL A 63 2.11 7.76 14.49
N PRO A 64 2.45 7.91 13.20
CA PRO A 64 2.22 9.17 12.50
C PRO A 64 0.77 9.26 12.01
N THR A 65 0.28 10.48 11.82
CA THR A 65 -0.93 10.71 11.03
C THR A 65 -0.62 10.60 9.53
N LEU A 66 -1.63 10.33 8.72
CA LEU A 66 -1.48 10.35 7.26
C LEU A 66 -0.99 11.74 6.80
N ARG A 67 -1.51 12.81 7.38
CA ARG A 67 -1.11 14.18 7.07
C ARG A 67 0.39 14.42 7.29
N GLU A 68 0.96 13.95 8.41
CA GLU A 68 2.40 14.08 8.68
C GLU A 68 3.25 13.32 7.64
N VAL A 69 2.78 12.16 7.17
CA VAL A 69 3.47 11.42 6.10
C VAL A 69 3.41 12.18 4.78
N LEU A 70 2.24 12.71 4.43
CA LEU A 70 2.03 13.48 3.20
C LEU A 70 2.87 14.76 3.15
N ASP A 71 3.02 15.45 4.27
CA ASP A 71 3.79 16.69 4.39
C ASP A 71 5.31 16.44 4.36
N GLN A 72 5.77 15.30 4.91
CA GLN A 72 7.20 15.00 5.00
C GLN A 72 7.75 14.33 3.74
N PHE A 73 6.94 13.54 3.02
CA PHE A 73 7.41 12.75 1.88
C PHE A 73 6.69 13.14 0.60
N THR A 74 7.47 13.36 -0.47
CA THR A 74 6.99 13.64 -1.83
C THR A 74 7.00 12.42 -2.74
N ILE A 75 7.53 11.29 -2.28
CA ILE A 75 7.52 10.02 -3.00
C ILE A 75 6.08 9.55 -3.26
N PRO A 76 5.79 8.85 -4.38
CA PRO A 76 4.50 8.20 -4.58
C PRO A 76 4.12 7.27 -3.43
N LEU A 77 2.84 7.23 -3.10
CA LEU A 77 2.28 6.44 -2.00
C LEU A 77 1.32 5.37 -2.50
N MET A 78 1.42 4.16 -1.96
CA MET A 78 0.39 3.13 -2.02
C MET A 78 -0.33 3.13 -0.68
N VAL A 79 -1.58 3.59 -0.68
CA VAL A 79 -2.37 3.82 0.54
C VAL A 79 -3.37 2.68 0.70
N ASP A 80 -3.13 1.77 1.65
CA ASP A 80 -4.00 0.61 1.87
C ASP A 80 -5.14 0.95 2.84
N PHE A 81 -6.36 0.77 2.36
CA PHE A 81 -7.58 0.91 3.15
C PHE A 81 -7.89 -0.37 3.89
N THR A 82 -7.81 -0.32 5.20
CA THR A 82 -8.13 -1.45 6.07
C THR A 82 -9.63 -1.63 6.31
N GLY A 83 -10.47 -0.68 5.88
CA GLY A 83 -11.92 -0.70 5.97
C GLY A 83 -12.54 0.56 5.35
N ASP A 84 -13.87 0.62 5.35
CA ASP A 84 -14.63 1.73 4.75
C ASP A 84 -14.49 3.03 5.56
N GLU A 85 -14.22 2.90 6.87
CA GLU A 85 -14.15 4.02 7.83
C GLU A 85 -13.00 5.00 7.62
N VAL A 86 -12.00 4.61 6.82
CA VAL A 86 -10.84 5.47 6.53
C VAL A 86 -10.95 6.23 5.21
N VAL A 87 -11.92 5.89 4.35
CA VAL A 87 -11.99 6.36 2.95
C VAL A 87 -12.09 7.88 2.86
N GLU A 88 -13.10 8.49 3.52
CA GLU A 88 -13.33 9.93 3.45
C GLU A 88 -12.15 10.71 4.02
N GLY A 89 -11.73 10.37 5.25
CA GLY A 89 -10.61 11.07 5.91
C GLY A 89 -9.28 10.92 5.18
N ALA A 90 -9.03 9.77 4.52
CA ALA A 90 -7.84 9.58 3.70
C ALA A 90 -7.89 10.43 2.43
N LEU A 91 -9.05 10.46 1.76
CA LEU A 91 -9.24 11.26 0.56
C LEU A 91 -9.08 12.76 0.84
N ASP A 92 -9.67 13.24 1.94
CA ASP A 92 -9.56 14.64 2.36
C ASP A 92 -8.09 15.00 2.68
N ALA A 93 -7.39 14.18 3.47
CA ALA A 93 -5.99 14.41 3.79
C ALA A 93 -5.10 14.47 2.53
N VAL A 94 -5.35 13.58 1.56
CA VAL A 94 -4.60 13.54 0.28
C VAL A 94 -4.89 14.78 -0.56
N ARG A 95 -6.15 15.23 -0.65
CA ARG A 95 -6.54 16.44 -1.38
C ARG A 95 -5.95 17.71 -0.75
N GLU A 96 -6.05 17.84 0.57
CA GLU A 96 -5.49 18.98 1.30
C GLU A 96 -3.96 19.08 1.20
N ALA A 97 -3.28 17.95 1.01
CA ALA A 97 -1.83 17.88 0.82
C ALA A 97 -1.39 18.01 -0.65
N ASP A 98 -2.33 18.22 -1.59
CA ASP A 98 -2.07 18.22 -3.05
C ASP A 98 -1.31 16.97 -3.51
N ALA A 99 -1.72 15.81 -2.99
CA ALA A 99 -1.03 14.53 -3.17
C ALA A 99 -1.81 13.51 -4.03
N THR A 100 -2.91 13.93 -4.66
CA THR A 100 -3.82 13.04 -5.41
C THR A 100 -3.08 12.28 -6.51
N ASP A 101 -2.28 12.96 -7.33
CA ASP A 101 -1.59 12.36 -8.48
C ASP A 101 -0.52 11.34 -8.09
N ARG A 102 0.03 11.46 -6.88
CA ARG A 102 1.06 10.56 -6.35
C ARG A 102 0.53 9.49 -5.40
N SER A 103 -0.80 9.42 -5.18
CA SER A 103 -1.45 8.46 -4.29
C SER A 103 -2.20 7.39 -5.07
N LEU A 104 -1.82 6.12 -4.90
CA LEU A 104 -2.53 4.94 -5.38
C LEU A 104 -3.24 4.31 -4.19
N PHE A 105 -4.56 4.33 -4.18
CA PHE A 105 -5.36 3.72 -3.12
C PHE A 105 -5.58 2.24 -3.41
N VAL A 106 -5.25 1.39 -2.46
CA VAL A 106 -5.43 -0.05 -2.60
C VAL A 106 -6.30 -0.59 -1.46
N SER A 107 -7.02 -1.66 -1.70
CA SER A 107 -7.74 -2.39 -0.65
C SER A 107 -8.20 -3.76 -1.13
N GLY A 108 -8.35 -4.69 -0.18
CA GLY A 108 -9.14 -5.92 -0.34
C GLY A 108 -10.64 -5.71 -0.08
N HIS A 109 -11.03 -4.57 0.51
CA HIS A 109 -12.41 -4.20 0.78
C HIS A 109 -13.02 -3.53 -0.45
N VAL A 110 -13.74 -4.30 -1.26
CA VAL A 110 -14.38 -3.79 -2.50
C VAL A 110 -15.35 -2.65 -2.20
N GLY A 111 -16.03 -2.67 -1.04
CA GLY A 111 -16.92 -1.61 -0.58
C GLY A 111 -16.18 -0.27 -0.47
N ALA A 112 -15.02 -0.26 0.19
CA ALA A 112 -14.16 0.93 0.33
C ALA A 112 -13.73 1.49 -1.03
N LEU A 113 -13.32 0.62 -1.96
CA LEU A 113 -12.93 1.06 -3.32
C LEU A 113 -14.11 1.62 -4.12
N ARG A 114 -15.31 1.06 -3.98
CA ARG A 114 -16.54 1.62 -4.57
C ARG A 114 -16.89 2.98 -3.98
N ALA A 115 -16.82 3.12 -2.66
CA ALA A 115 -17.04 4.39 -1.98
C ALA A 115 -16.03 5.44 -2.45
N LEU A 116 -14.74 5.09 -2.52
CA LEU A 116 -13.70 5.96 -3.04
C LEU A 116 -14.00 6.39 -4.49
N ARG A 117 -14.35 5.47 -5.37
CA ARG A 117 -14.66 5.77 -6.78
C ARG A 117 -15.85 6.71 -6.91
N ALA A 118 -16.87 6.58 -6.04
CA ALA A 118 -18.03 7.46 -6.01
C ALA A 118 -17.66 8.89 -5.53
N LEU A 119 -16.75 9.01 -4.56
CA LEU A 119 -16.29 10.29 -3.99
C LEU A 119 -15.22 10.98 -4.85
N SER A 120 -14.45 10.21 -5.63
CA SER A 120 -13.32 10.69 -6.43
C SER A 120 -13.23 9.86 -7.71
N PRO A 121 -13.92 10.29 -8.79
CA PRO A 121 -13.88 9.58 -10.08
C PRO A 121 -12.48 9.47 -10.70
N GLU A 122 -11.57 10.38 -10.35
CA GLU A 122 -10.18 10.44 -10.81
C GLU A 122 -9.21 9.62 -9.96
N ALA A 123 -9.63 9.09 -8.79
CA ALA A 123 -8.74 8.38 -7.88
C ALA A 123 -8.08 7.17 -8.55
N ARG A 124 -6.79 7.02 -8.34
CA ARG A 124 -6.02 5.84 -8.77
C ARG A 124 -6.31 4.68 -7.82
N ILE A 125 -6.79 3.57 -8.34
CA ILE A 125 -7.25 2.43 -7.55
C ILE A 125 -6.48 1.16 -7.90
N GLY A 126 -6.10 0.41 -6.86
CA GLY A 126 -5.62 -0.96 -6.97
C GLY A 126 -6.49 -1.92 -6.14
N LEU A 127 -6.82 -3.08 -6.72
CA LEU A 127 -7.58 -4.12 -6.03
C LEU A 127 -6.62 -5.12 -5.37
N THR A 128 -6.50 -5.09 -4.05
CA THR A 128 -5.76 -6.10 -3.26
C THR A 128 -6.53 -7.42 -3.26
N TRP A 129 -5.81 -8.55 -3.49
CA TRP A 129 -6.46 -9.83 -3.72
C TRP A 129 -5.72 -11.01 -3.09
N ILE A 130 -6.46 -11.80 -2.30
CA ILE A 130 -5.92 -13.00 -1.62
C ILE A 130 -6.62 -14.29 -2.03
N GLU A 131 -7.72 -14.22 -2.78
CA GLU A 131 -8.49 -15.38 -3.15
C GLU A 131 -7.83 -16.19 -4.27
N ARG A 132 -8.00 -17.52 -4.21
CA ARG A 132 -7.41 -18.44 -5.21
C ARG A 132 -7.96 -18.23 -6.62
N ARG A 133 -9.23 -17.80 -6.75
CA ARG A 133 -9.80 -17.40 -8.04
C ARG A 133 -9.40 -15.97 -8.33
N SER A 134 -9.07 -15.67 -9.58
CA SER A 134 -8.87 -14.29 -10.02
C SER A 134 -10.16 -13.49 -9.86
N PRO A 135 -10.09 -12.18 -9.60
CA PRO A 135 -11.27 -11.33 -9.61
C PRO A 135 -11.92 -11.39 -11.01
N PRO A 136 -13.25 -11.28 -11.09
CA PRO A 136 -13.89 -11.18 -12.40
C PRO A 136 -13.44 -9.90 -13.12
N PRO A 137 -13.16 -9.94 -14.43
CA PRO A 137 -12.78 -8.77 -15.21
C PRO A 137 -13.76 -7.59 -15.05
N SER A 138 -15.07 -7.88 -14.93
CA SER A 138 -16.10 -6.88 -14.70
C SER A 138 -15.89 -6.07 -13.42
N LEU A 139 -15.36 -6.67 -12.34
CA LEU A 139 -15.07 -5.97 -11.09
C LEU A 139 -13.88 -5.00 -11.26
N LEU A 140 -12.83 -5.44 -11.94
CA LEU A 140 -11.66 -4.58 -12.22
C LEU A 140 -12.06 -3.37 -13.08
N CYS A 141 -12.89 -3.60 -14.09
CA CYS A 141 -13.41 -2.53 -14.96
C CYS A 141 -14.38 -1.60 -14.21
N GLU A 142 -15.29 -2.15 -13.38
CA GLU A 142 -16.24 -1.38 -12.55
C GLU A 142 -15.48 -0.42 -11.61
N LEU A 143 -14.43 -0.90 -10.97
CA LEU A 143 -13.59 -0.10 -10.09
C LEU A 143 -12.72 0.90 -10.86
N GLY A 144 -12.56 0.76 -12.17
CA GLY A 144 -11.56 1.49 -12.94
C GLY A 144 -10.15 1.26 -12.38
N ALA A 145 -9.85 -0.01 -12.02
CA ALA A 145 -8.61 -0.36 -11.36
C ALA A 145 -7.40 -0.10 -12.27
N GLU A 146 -6.42 0.66 -11.77
CA GLU A 146 -5.11 0.81 -12.42
C GLU A 146 -4.23 -0.41 -12.16
N PHE A 147 -4.36 -1.00 -10.95
CA PHE A 147 -3.61 -2.16 -10.53
C PHE A 147 -4.50 -3.29 -10.01
N TRP A 148 -4.15 -4.52 -10.39
CA TRP A 148 -4.47 -5.72 -9.61
C TRP A 148 -3.29 -5.99 -8.68
N ASN A 149 -3.54 -6.10 -7.36
CA ASN A 149 -2.53 -6.25 -6.32
C ASN A 149 -2.68 -7.59 -5.58
N PRO A 150 -2.37 -8.75 -6.21
CA PRO A 150 -2.52 -10.07 -5.58
C PRO A 150 -1.41 -10.38 -4.58
N TYR A 151 -1.74 -11.23 -3.59
CA TYR A 151 -0.74 -11.95 -2.83
C TYR A 151 0.21 -12.67 -3.79
N PHE A 152 1.52 -12.56 -3.57
CA PHE A 152 2.55 -12.93 -4.55
C PHE A 152 2.43 -14.35 -5.12
N ARG A 153 1.92 -15.31 -4.34
CA ARG A 153 1.73 -16.70 -4.84
C ARG A 153 0.67 -16.81 -5.92
N LEU A 154 -0.22 -15.85 -6.02
CA LEU A 154 -1.29 -15.80 -7.03
C LEU A 154 -0.84 -15.16 -8.34
N ALA A 155 0.25 -14.38 -8.33
CA ALA A 155 0.83 -13.74 -9.50
C ALA A 155 1.59 -14.79 -10.34
N THR A 156 0.87 -15.48 -11.23
CA THR A 156 1.41 -16.41 -12.24
C THR A 156 1.45 -15.71 -13.60
N SER A 157 2.37 -16.13 -14.50
CA SER A 157 2.48 -15.51 -15.83
C SER A 157 1.15 -15.49 -16.59
N ALA A 158 0.35 -16.56 -16.52
CA ALA A 158 -0.94 -16.60 -17.19
C ALA A 158 -1.95 -15.59 -16.63
N ARG A 159 -1.97 -15.39 -15.28
CA ARG A 159 -2.87 -14.42 -14.66
C ARG A 159 -2.41 -12.99 -14.90
N VAL A 160 -1.11 -12.75 -14.85
CA VAL A 160 -0.52 -11.44 -15.14
C VAL A 160 -0.86 -11.05 -16.58
N ALA A 161 -0.62 -11.94 -17.55
CA ALA A 161 -0.97 -11.68 -18.95
C ALA A 161 -2.48 -11.39 -19.14
N ALA A 162 -3.35 -12.19 -18.51
CA ALA A 162 -4.80 -11.97 -18.60
C ALA A 162 -5.26 -10.63 -18.02
N VAL A 163 -4.56 -10.08 -17.02
CA VAL A 163 -4.84 -8.75 -16.46
C VAL A 163 -4.25 -7.64 -17.36
N HIS A 164 -3.06 -7.86 -17.92
CA HIS A 164 -2.47 -6.96 -18.91
C HIS A 164 -3.34 -6.84 -20.17
N ASP A 165 -4.00 -7.93 -20.61
CA ASP A 165 -4.96 -7.90 -21.75
C ASP A 165 -6.16 -6.95 -21.47
N LEU A 166 -6.44 -6.63 -20.21
CA LEU A 166 -7.43 -5.62 -19.81
C LEU A 166 -6.85 -4.20 -19.72
N GLY A 167 -5.57 -4.00 -20.00
CA GLY A 167 -4.86 -2.72 -19.82
C GLY A 167 -4.54 -2.37 -18.38
N ILE A 168 -4.63 -3.34 -17.45
CA ILE A 168 -4.44 -3.16 -16.00
C ILE A 168 -3.07 -3.68 -15.61
N LYS A 169 -2.33 -2.91 -14.80
CA LYS A 169 -1.02 -3.30 -14.26
C LYS A 169 -1.16 -4.28 -13.10
N VAL A 170 -0.07 -4.98 -12.79
CA VAL A 170 0.00 -5.93 -11.68
C VAL A 170 1.09 -5.52 -10.70
N SER A 171 0.72 -5.17 -9.46
CA SER A 171 1.63 -5.15 -8.31
C SER A 171 1.49 -6.44 -7.52
N THR A 172 2.42 -6.74 -6.62
CA THR A 172 2.29 -7.94 -5.77
C THR A 172 3.05 -7.80 -4.45
N TRP A 173 2.55 -8.45 -3.38
CA TRP A 173 3.01 -8.29 -1.99
C TRP A 173 2.98 -9.61 -1.19
N THR A 174 3.67 -9.77 -0.07
CA THR A 174 4.93 -9.09 0.26
C THR A 174 6.05 -10.01 -0.17
N VAL A 175 6.97 -9.54 -0.98
CA VAL A 175 7.97 -10.37 -1.66
C VAL A 175 9.36 -10.08 -1.08
N ASP A 176 9.76 -10.83 -0.06
CA ASP A 176 11.00 -10.57 0.68
C ASP A 176 12.14 -11.53 0.34
N GLU A 177 11.85 -12.66 -0.35
CA GLU A 177 12.87 -13.64 -0.67
C GLU A 177 13.30 -13.61 -2.14
N PRO A 178 14.61 -13.69 -2.47
CA PRO A 178 15.13 -13.61 -3.83
C PRO A 178 14.48 -14.56 -4.82
N ARG A 179 14.21 -15.81 -4.38
CA ARG A 179 13.53 -16.81 -5.23
C ARG A 179 12.12 -16.37 -5.62
N HIS A 180 11.41 -15.68 -4.71
CA HIS A 180 10.09 -15.16 -4.98
C HIS A 180 10.16 -13.88 -5.83
N MET A 181 11.15 -12.99 -5.60
CA MET A 181 11.42 -11.84 -6.47
C MET A 181 11.66 -12.29 -7.91
N ALA A 182 12.53 -13.29 -8.11
CA ALA A 182 12.81 -13.84 -9.44
C ALA A 182 11.55 -14.43 -10.10
N ARG A 183 10.73 -15.16 -9.33
CA ARG A 183 9.50 -15.77 -9.83
C ARG A 183 8.47 -14.75 -10.29
N VAL A 184 8.20 -13.71 -9.47
CA VAL A 184 7.19 -12.71 -9.83
C VAL A 184 7.68 -11.77 -10.93
N ALA A 185 8.97 -11.41 -10.96
CA ALA A 185 9.57 -10.67 -12.05
C ALA A 185 9.46 -11.44 -13.38
N LYS A 186 9.76 -12.75 -13.37
CA LYS A 186 9.58 -13.63 -14.54
C LYS A 186 8.11 -13.75 -14.94
N ALA A 187 7.17 -13.64 -13.99
CA ALA A 187 5.75 -13.65 -14.29
C ALA A 187 5.28 -12.37 -15.00
N GLY A 188 6.11 -11.31 -15.00
CA GLY A 188 5.86 -10.05 -15.69
C GLY A 188 5.09 -9.01 -14.86
N VAL A 189 5.16 -9.08 -13.51
CA VAL A 189 4.53 -8.05 -12.67
C VAL A 189 5.19 -6.68 -12.87
N ASP A 190 4.40 -5.61 -12.77
CA ASP A 190 4.85 -4.22 -12.99
C ASP A 190 5.45 -3.60 -11.73
N ALA A 191 5.03 -4.07 -10.55
CA ALA A 191 5.54 -3.60 -9.27
C ALA A 191 5.64 -4.71 -8.23
N ILE A 192 6.60 -4.58 -7.31
CA ILE A 192 6.84 -5.52 -6.22
C ILE A 192 6.88 -4.75 -4.90
N VAL A 193 6.00 -5.10 -3.97
CA VAL A 193 6.02 -4.60 -2.58
C VAL A 193 6.91 -5.53 -1.74
N SER A 194 7.89 -4.95 -1.06
CA SER A 194 8.88 -5.70 -0.27
C SER A 194 9.38 -4.89 0.92
N ASN A 195 9.61 -5.58 2.06
CA ASN A 195 10.34 -5.03 3.21
C ASN A 195 11.87 -5.06 2.99
N ARG A 196 12.34 -5.63 1.89
CA ARG A 196 13.77 -5.85 1.59
C ARG A 196 14.23 -5.01 0.39
N ILE A 197 13.97 -3.69 0.43
CA ILE A 197 14.22 -2.77 -0.71
C ILE A 197 15.66 -2.86 -1.22
N ALA A 198 16.66 -2.84 -0.35
CA ALA A 198 18.06 -2.96 -0.77
C ALA A 198 18.35 -4.27 -1.54
N GLN A 199 17.69 -5.36 -1.17
CA GLN A 199 17.82 -6.66 -1.84
C GLN A 199 17.07 -6.66 -3.18
N LEU A 200 15.84 -6.12 -3.19
CA LEU A 200 15.03 -6.00 -4.40
C LEU A 200 15.74 -5.12 -5.45
N ARG A 201 16.29 -3.99 -5.06
CA ARG A 201 17.05 -3.09 -5.96
C ARG A 201 18.25 -3.79 -6.58
N ARG A 202 19.04 -4.54 -5.78
CA ARG A 202 20.17 -5.34 -6.30
C ARG A 202 19.71 -6.41 -7.29
N PHE A 203 18.54 -7.01 -7.04
CA PHE A 203 17.97 -8.03 -7.92
C PHE A 203 17.51 -7.42 -9.25
N LEU A 204 16.83 -6.27 -9.22
CA LEU A 204 16.31 -5.59 -10.42
C LEU A 204 17.41 -4.91 -11.25
N SER A 205 18.50 -4.49 -10.61
CA SER A 205 19.65 -3.85 -11.25
C SER A 205 20.91 -4.67 -11.01
N PRO A 206 21.02 -5.89 -11.57
CA PRO A 206 22.23 -6.68 -11.43
C PRO A 206 23.42 -5.95 -12.06
N PRO A 207 24.65 -6.08 -11.51
CA PRO A 207 25.83 -5.47 -12.06
C PRO A 207 26.04 -5.90 -13.51
N GLU A 208 26.55 -4.99 -14.35
CA GLU A 208 26.75 -5.23 -15.80
C GLU A 208 27.55 -6.51 -16.09
N SER A 209 28.43 -6.94 -15.18
CA SER A 209 29.20 -8.18 -15.29
C SER A 209 28.37 -9.45 -15.23
N ALA A 210 27.12 -9.41 -14.75
CA ALA A 210 26.21 -10.56 -14.63
C ALA A 210 25.27 -10.72 -15.84
N ARG A 211 25.37 -9.85 -16.85
CA ARG A 211 24.56 -9.89 -18.09
C ARG A 211 25.26 -10.57 -19.27
N ARG A 212 26.43 -11.20 -19.01
CA ARG A 212 27.19 -11.96 -20.04
C ARG A 212 26.94 -13.45 -19.93
#